data_d2441eec56a00dda0e148e5f0dc2b6ab
#
_entry.id   d2441eec56a00dda0e148e5f0dc2b6ab
#
_cell.length_a   1.000
_cell.length_b   1.000
_cell.length_c   1.000
_cell.angle_alpha   90.00
_cell.angle_beta   90.00
_cell.angle_gamma   90.00
#
_symmetry.space_group_name_H-M   'P 1'
#
loop_
_entity.id
_entity.type
_entity.pdbx_description
1 polymer ?
#
loop_
_entity_poly.entity_id
_entity_poly.type
_entity_poly.pdbx_seq_one_letter_code
_entity_poly.pdbx_strand_id
1 'polypeptide(L)'
;LHITTCYYGDVDLDIAETLDYELARYPLPSFELQLEGAGHTGNAPPLTLWLGVKNNKFLYDLNRYCISAAKRAGINPDMRDYKPHVTLGYLGAITPLERVMSFEKRTSRFNSAPFLIDEMILYSSHRRSNNNNLYKMEATYPMLLS
;
A
#
# COMPACT_ATOMS: atom_id res chain seq x y z
N LEU A 1 -0.28 -8.09 6.08
CA LEU A 1 -0.84 -6.72 5.94
C LEU A 1 0.25 -5.77 5.45
N HIS A 2 -0.12 -4.81 4.60
CA HIS A 2 0.82 -3.84 4.03
C HIS A 2 0.12 -2.52 3.72
N ILE A 3 0.92 -1.48 3.52
CA ILE A 3 0.49 -0.20 2.96
C ILE A 3 1.13 -0.09 1.58
N THR A 4 0.34 0.01 0.52
CA THR A 4 0.86 0.24 -0.82
C THR A 4 1.37 1.67 -0.94
N THR A 5 2.62 1.84 -1.32
CA THR A 5 3.21 3.14 -1.58
C THR A 5 3.06 3.58 -3.03
N CYS A 6 3.17 2.64 -3.97
CA CYS A 6 3.00 2.88 -5.40
C CYS A 6 2.63 1.58 -6.11
N TYR A 7 1.71 1.66 -7.06
CA TYR A 7 1.35 0.53 -7.91
C TYR A 7 1.91 0.77 -9.32
N TYR A 8 2.66 -0.20 -9.82
CA TYR A 8 3.38 -0.06 -11.08
C TYR A 8 2.70 -0.72 -12.28
N GLY A 9 1.64 -1.50 -12.04
CA GLY A 9 0.96 -2.25 -13.09
C GLY A 9 1.77 -3.46 -13.58
N ASP A 10 1.47 -3.91 -14.78
CA ASP A 10 2.21 -4.97 -15.43
C ASP A 10 3.50 -4.41 -16.02
N VAL A 11 4.62 -5.00 -15.66
CA VAL A 11 5.96 -4.51 -15.99
C VAL A 11 6.81 -5.65 -16.56
N ASP A 12 7.48 -5.42 -17.66
CA ASP A 12 8.43 -6.36 -18.24
C ASP A 12 9.65 -6.56 -17.33
N LEU A 13 10.26 -7.72 -17.41
CA LEU A 13 11.34 -8.12 -16.49
C LEU A 13 12.54 -7.16 -16.51
N ASP A 14 12.96 -6.70 -17.67
CA ASP A 14 14.07 -5.76 -17.83
C ASP A 14 13.76 -4.39 -17.20
N ILE A 15 12.52 -3.93 -17.32
CA ILE A 15 12.06 -2.71 -16.68
C ILE A 15 11.96 -2.91 -15.17
N ALA A 16 11.50 -4.09 -14.70
CA ALA A 16 11.44 -4.42 -13.28
C ALA A 16 12.84 -4.43 -12.64
N GLU A 17 13.87 -4.93 -13.34
CA GLU A 17 15.26 -4.88 -12.90
C GLU A 17 15.78 -3.43 -12.80
N THR A 18 15.43 -2.60 -13.76
CA THR A 18 15.76 -1.16 -13.71
C THR A 18 15.04 -0.47 -12.55
N LEU A 19 13.78 -0.79 -12.31
CA LEU A 19 13.02 -0.27 -11.18
C LEU A 19 13.67 -0.66 -9.84
N ASP A 20 14.08 -1.92 -9.69
CA ASP A 20 14.78 -2.40 -8.50
C ASP A 20 16.04 -1.56 -8.22
N TYR A 21 16.86 -1.34 -9.24
CA TYR A 21 18.04 -0.47 -9.14
C TYR A 21 17.67 0.96 -8.70
N GLU A 22 16.64 1.55 -9.30
CA GLU A 22 16.21 2.92 -8.99
C GLU A 22 15.60 3.05 -7.59
N LEU A 23 14.91 2.02 -7.10
CA LEU A 23 14.39 1.99 -5.74
C LEU A 23 15.50 1.87 -4.68
N ALA A 24 16.57 1.14 -4.99
CA ALA A 24 17.73 0.97 -4.12
C ALA A 24 18.72 2.14 -4.13
N ARG A 25 18.53 3.11 -5.05
CA ARG A 25 19.53 4.13 -5.38
C ARG A 25 19.92 5.04 -4.21
N TYR A 26 18.98 5.39 -3.37
CA TYR A 26 19.22 6.29 -2.24
C TYR A 26 18.71 5.67 -0.94
N PRO A 27 19.51 5.72 0.14
CA PRO A 27 19.03 5.33 1.44
C PRO A 27 17.94 6.30 1.91
N LEU A 28 16.85 5.75 2.42
CA LEU A 28 15.72 6.52 2.95
C LEU A 28 15.74 6.46 4.48
N PRO A 29 15.35 7.53 5.18
CA PRO A 29 15.24 7.48 6.63
C PRO A 29 14.06 6.63 7.07
N SER A 30 14.24 5.87 8.15
CA SER A 30 13.11 5.24 8.84
C SER A 30 12.22 6.31 9.50
N PHE A 31 10.95 5.96 9.69
CA PHE A 31 9.98 6.88 10.30
C PHE A 31 8.89 6.09 11.03
N GLU A 32 8.18 6.75 11.94
CA GLU A 32 7.05 6.15 12.63
C GLU A 32 5.74 6.40 11.88
N LEU A 33 4.88 5.39 11.88
CA LEU A 33 3.51 5.45 11.40
C LEU A 33 2.52 5.16 12.52
N GLN A 34 1.31 5.63 12.33
CA GLN A 34 0.17 5.34 13.20
C GLN A 34 -1.07 5.11 12.34
N LEU A 35 -1.84 4.07 12.66
CA LEU A 35 -3.11 3.80 12.01
C LEU A 35 -4.22 4.56 12.72
N GLU A 36 -5.20 5.05 11.97
CA GLU A 36 -6.28 5.88 12.46
C GLU A 36 -7.56 5.60 11.69
N GLY A 37 -8.59 5.18 12.40
CA GLY A 37 -9.91 4.93 11.83
C GLY A 37 -9.95 3.75 10.86
N ALA A 38 -11.11 3.57 10.25
CA ALA A 38 -11.36 2.52 9.25
C ALA A 38 -12.37 3.02 8.23
N GLY A 39 -12.39 2.37 7.09
CA GLY A 39 -13.32 2.69 6.02
C GLY A 39 -13.52 1.53 5.06
N HIS A 40 -14.26 1.81 3.99
CA HIS A 40 -14.46 0.88 2.89
C HIS A 40 -14.31 1.59 1.55
N THR A 41 -14.04 0.82 0.52
CA THR A 41 -14.01 1.30 -0.87
C THR A 41 -14.96 0.47 -1.70
N GLY A 42 -15.67 1.12 -2.62
CA GLY A 42 -16.65 0.50 -3.51
C GLY A 42 -18.10 0.72 -3.03
N ASN A 43 -19.03 0.81 -3.98
CA ASN A 43 -20.47 0.95 -3.74
C ASN A 43 -21.22 -0.34 -4.10
N ALA A 44 -20.53 -1.28 -4.73
CA ALA A 44 -21.04 -2.60 -5.10
C ALA A 44 -19.95 -3.65 -4.83
N PRO A 45 -20.31 -4.91 -4.56
CA PRO A 45 -19.35 -5.98 -4.34
C PRO A 45 -18.38 -6.17 -5.52
N PRO A 46 -17.10 -6.51 -5.23
CA PRO A 46 -16.53 -6.67 -3.91
C PRO A 46 -16.21 -5.32 -3.25
N LEU A 47 -16.63 -5.19 -1.99
CA LEU A 47 -16.23 -4.08 -1.14
C LEU A 47 -14.89 -4.39 -0.47
N THR A 48 -14.06 -3.39 -0.29
CA THR A 48 -12.78 -3.51 0.42
C THR A 48 -12.86 -2.80 1.76
N LEU A 49 -12.57 -3.51 2.84
CA LEU A 49 -12.38 -2.92 4.16
C LEU A 49 -10.93 -2.57 4.39
N TRP A 50 -10.68 -1.41 5.01
CA TRP A 50 -9.33 -0.95 5.30
C TRP A 50 -9.24 -0.15 6.60
N LEU A 51 -8.04 -0.11 7.17
CA LEU A 51 -7.66 0.83 8.22
C LEU A 51 -7.01 2.05 7.60
N GLY A 52 -7.34 3.22 8.11
CA GLY A 52 -6.72 4.47 7.70
C GLY A 52 -5.32 4.65 8.30
N VAL A 53 -4.56 5.55 7.71
CA VAL A 53 -3.24 5.96 8.19
C VAL A 53 -3.31 7.41 8.61
N LYS A 54 -2.85 7.71 9.82
CA LYS A 54 -2.73 9.08 10.29
C LYS A 54 -1.81 9.86 9.35
N ASN A 55 -2.18 11.11 9.04
CA ASN A 55 -1.42 11.94 8.12
C ASN A 55 0.06 11.96 8.48
N ASN A 56 0.92 11.58 7.53
CA ASN A 56 2.35 11.41 7.76
C ASN A 56 3.13 11.89 6.52
N LYS A 57 3.88 12.96 6.70
CA LYS A 57 4.67 13.57 5.62
C LYS A 57 5.68 12.59 5.01
N PHE A 58 6.34 11.78 5.84
CA PHE A 58 7.37 10.84 5.37
C PHE A 58 6.79 9.74 4.48
N LEU A 59 5.56 9.30 4.75
CA LEU A 59 4.88 8.34 3.90
C LEU A 59 4.54 8.94 2.52
N TYR A 60 4.13 10.19 2.46
CA TYR A 60 3.92 10.89 1.19
C TYR A 60 5.23 11.17 0.45
N ASP A 61 6.30 11.46 1.16
CA ASP A 61 7.64 11.60 0.57
C ASP A 61 8.11 10.26 -0.02
N LEU A 62 7.85 9.15 0.67
CA LEU A 62 8.13 7.80 0.18
C LEU A 62 7.32 7.46 -1.09
N ASN A 63 6.05 7.81 -1.11
CA ASN A 63 5.22 7.65 -2.33
C ASN A 63 5.83 8.43 -3.51
N ARG A 64 6.22 9.69 -3.31
CA ARG A 64 6.86 10.50 -4.37
C ARG A 64 8.20 9.92 -4.82
N TYR A 65 8.98 9.37 -3.89
CA TYR A 65 10.22 8.67 -4.22
C TYR A 65 9.95 7.46 -5.12
N CYS A 66 8.98 6.62 -4.78
CA CYS A 66 8.58 5.46 -5.57
C CYS A 66 8.08 5.84 -6.97
N ILE A 67 7.30 6.92 -7.08
CA ILE A 67 6.84 7.47 -8.36
C ILE A 67 8.02 7.94 -9.21
N SER A 68 8.97 8.64 -8.61
CA SER A 68 10.16 9.14 -9.31
C SER A 68 11.06 7.99 -9.80
N ALA A 69 11.22 6.95 -8.98
CA ALA A 69 11.94 5.73 -9.37
C ALA A 69 11.28 5.04 -10.57
N ALA A 70 9.95 4.93 -10.56
CA ALA A 70 9.18 4.36 -11.66
C ALA A 70 9.40 5.13 -12.97
N LYS A 71 9.32 6.45 -12.92
CA LYS A 71 9.53 7.31 -14.09
C LYS A 71 10.94 7.14 -14.67
N ARG A 72 11.97 7.06 -13.82
CA ARG A 72 13.35 6.82 -14.27
C ARG A 72 13.53 5.43 -14.88
N ALA A 73 12.76 4.45 -14.41
CA ALA A 73 12.75 3.10 -14.99
C ALA A 73 11.91 2.98 -16.28
N GLY A 74 11.23 4.04 -16.71
CA GLY A 74 10.39 4.04 -17.90
C GLY A 74 8.95 3.57 -17.65
N ILE A 75 8.53 3.50 -16.41
CA ILE A 75 7.15 3.18 -16.00
C ILE A 75 6.34 4.48 -15.89
N ASN A 76 5.10 4.44 -16.36
CA ASN A 76 4.13 5.51 -16.12
C ASN A 76 3.20 5.10 -14.97
N PRO A 77 3.51 5.46 -13.71
CA PRO A 77 2.74 5.03 -12.56
C PRO A 77 1.40 5.73 -12.47
N ASP A 78 0.49 5.14 -11.70
CA ASP A 78 -0.79 5.76 -11.36
C ASP A 78 -0.54 7.05 -10.56
N MET A 79 -1.02 8.17 -11.09
CA MET A 79 -0.85 9.51 -10.52
C MET A 79 -2.08 10.01 -9.77
N ARG A 80 -3.05 9.15 -9.49
CA ARG A 80 -4.21 9.54 -8.66
C ARG A 80 -3.76 9.91 -7.24
N ASP A 81 -4.59 10.68 -6.57
CA ASP A 81 -4.34 11.09 -5.18
C ASP A 81 -3.98 9.89 -4.30
N TYR A 82 -2.82 9.95 -3.69
CA TYR A 82 -2.35 8.92 -2.79
C TYR A 82 -3.18 8.91 -1.50
N LYS A 83 -3.87 7.80 -1.25
CA LYS A 83 -4.69 7.57 -0.04
C LYS A 83 -4.18 6.34 0.68
N PRO A 84 -3.19 6.50 1.58
CA PRO A 84 -2.58 5.38 2.27
C PRO A 84 -3.59 4.68 3.18
N HIS A 85 -3.61 3.35 3.10
CA HIS A 85 -4.48 2.50 3.91
C HIS A 85 -3.92 1.09 4.02
N VAL A 86 -4.37 0.36 5.02
CA VAL A 86 -4.10 -1.07 5.18
C VAL A 86 -5.37 -1.83 4.82
N THR A 87 -5.36 -2.58 3.73
CA THR A 87 -6.49 -3.43 3.36
C THR A 87 -6.61 -4.58 4.36
N LEU A 88 -7.78 -4.72 4.98
CA LEU A 88 -8.12 -5.81 5.89
C LEU A 88 -8.68 -7.02 5.14
N GLY A 89 -9.42 -6.78 4.08
CA GLY A 89 -10.03 -7.86 3.30
C GLY A 89 -10.99 -7.35 2.24
N TYR A 90 -11.38 -8.29 1.40
CA TYR A 90 -12.38 -8.09 0.36
C TYR A 90 -13.66 -8.79 0.78
N LEU A 91 -14.78 -8.08 0.70
CA LEU A 91 -16.09 -8.59 1.11
C LEU A 91 -16.80 -9.24 -0.07
N GLY A 92 -17.47 -10.35 0.21
CA GLY A 92 -18.29 -11.04 -0.80
C GLY A 92 -19.57 -10.28 -1.17
N ALA A 93 -20.15 -10.66 -2.31
CA ALA A 93 -21.34 -10.03 -2.89
C ALA A 93 -22.57 -9.99 -1.97
N ILE A 94 -22.63 -10.85 -0.97
CA ILE A 94 -23.77 -11.01 -0.05
C ILE A 94 -23.56 -10.26 1.29
N THR A 95 -22.45 -9.54 1.44
CA THR A 95 -22.22 -8.78 2.68
C THR A 95 -23.11 -7.54 2.71
N PRO A 96 -24.04 -7.42 3.68
CA PRO A 96 -24.92 -6.26 3.76
C PRO A 96 -24.12 -4.98 4.06
N LEU A 97 -24.43 -3.90 3.34
CA LEU A 97 -23.80 -2.59 3.55
C LEU A 97 -23.93 -2.10 5.00
N GLU A 98 -25.04 -2.41 5.66
CA GLU A 98 -25.30 -2.07 7.07
C GLU A 98 -24.24 -2.65 8.02
N ARG A 99 -23.74 -3.86 7.74
CA ARG A 99 -22.64 -4.46 8.52
C ARG A 99 -21.33 -3.71 8.33
N VAL A 100 -21.06 -3.27 7.12
CA VAL A 100 -19.88 -2.44 6.78
C VAL A 100 -19.95 -1.11 7.52
N MET A 101 -21.08 -0.43 7.46
CA MET A 101 -21.28 0.84 8.16
C MET A 101 -21.20 0.69 9.68
N SER A 102 -21.74 -0.40 10.22
CA SER A 102 -21.63 -0.73 11.65
C SER A 102 -20.18 -0.96 12.09
N PHE A 103 -19.38 -1.65 11.25
CA PHE A 103 -17.96 -1.83 11.49
C PHE A 103 -17.23 -0.48 11.50
N GLU A 104 -17.45 0.36 10.51
CA GLU A 104 -16.84 1.69 10.41
C GLU A 104 -17.18 2.56 11.62
N LYS A 105 -18.44 2.54 12.06
CA LYS A 105 -18.89 3.30 13.24
C LYS A 105 -18.16 2.83 14.50
N ARG A 106 -18.02 1.51 14.72
CA ARG A 106 -17.33 0.95 15.87
C ARG A 106 -15.84 1.24 15.88
N THR A 107 -15.24 1.34 14.71
CA THR A 107 -13.79 1.54 14.52
C THR A 107 -13.41 2.98 14.17
N SER A 108 -14.39 3.92 14.16
CA SER A 108 -14.16 5.32 13.81
C SER A 108 -13.15 6.02 14.72
N ARG A 109 -13.02 5.56 15.98
CA ARG A 109 -12.05 6.08 16.94
C ARG A 109 -10.83 5.20 17.13
N PHE A 110 -10.68 4.19 16.27
CA PHE A 110 -9.50 3.33 16.31
C PHE A 110 -8.23 4.16 16.10
N ASN A 111 -7.25 3.91 16.96
CA ASN A 111 -5.95 4.58 16.89
C ASN A 111 -4.89 3.60 17.40
N SER A 112 -3.96 3.22 16.53
CA SER A 112 -2.88 2.32 16.93
C SER A 112 -1.83 3.05 17.77
N ALA A 113 -1.00 2.32 18.50
CA ALA A 113 0.29 2.85 18.92
C ALA A 113 1.15 3.17 17.69
N PRO A 114 2.06 4.15 17.77
CA PRO A 114 3.06 4.36 16.72
C PRO A 114 3.93 3.11 16.53
N PHE A 115 4.32 2.85 15.30
CA PHE A 115 5.24 1.77 14.96
C PHE A 115 6.26 2.21 13.92
N LEU A 116 7.45 1.64 13.99
CA LEU A 116 8.56 2.00 13.11
C LEU A 116 8.39 1.38 11.72
N ILE A 117 8.63 2.18 10.70
CA ILE A 117 8.84 1.74 9.32
C ILE A 117 10.35 1.82 9.05
N ASP A 118 10.98 0.68 8.88
CA ASP A 118 12.42 0.52 8.70
C ASP A 118 12.79 -0.23 7.40
N GLU A 119 11.80 -0.61 6.61
CA GLU A 119 12.02 -1.21 5.31
C GLU A 119 10.87 -0.93 4.33
N MET A 120 11.21 -0.95 3.06
CA MET A 120 10.27 -0.95 1.95
C MET A 120 10.45 -2.25 1.16
N ILE A 121 9.37 -2.81 0.64
CA ILE A 121 9.40 -4.09 -0.05
C ILE A 121 8.77 -3.94 -1.44
N LEU A 122 9.44 -4.48 -2.45
CA LEU A 122 8.90 -4.65 -3.79
C LEU A 122 8.22 -6.01 -3.89
N TYR A 123 6.93 -6.02 -4.21
CA TYR A 123 6.14 -7.23 -4.42
C TYR A 123 5.74 -7.38 -5.87
N SER A 124 5.73 -8.62 -6.37
CA SER A 124 4.94 -8.99 -7.53
C SER A 124 3.62 -9.62 -7.10
N SER A 125 2.57 -9.39 -7.88
CA SER A 125 1.24 -9.92 -7.63
C SER A 125 0.87 -10.93 -8.71
N HIS A 126 0.50 -12.13 -8.28
CA HIS A 126 0.09 -13.21 -9.18
C HIS A 126 -1.36 -13.60 -8.88
N ARG A 127 -2.19 -13.65 -9.92
CA ARG A 127 -3.57 -14.08 -9.78
C ARG A 127 -3.64 -15.59 -9.60
N ARG A 128 -4.34 -16.04 -8.56
CA ARG A 128 -4.67 -17.46 -8.36
C ARG A 128 -6.02 -17.79 -8.98
N SER A 129 -6.26 -19.08 -9.24
CA SER A 129 -7.53 -19.61 -9.79
C SER A 129 -8.77 -19.30 -8.94
N ASN A 130 -8.60 -18.99 -7.66
CA ASN A 130 -9.67 -18.63 -6.71
C ASN A 130 -9.89 -17.12 -6.57
N ASN A 131 -9.43 -16.30 -7.52
CA ASN A 131 -9.46 -14.82 -7.50
C ASN A 131 -8.69 -14.13 -6.36
N ASN A 132 -7.91 -14.86 -5.58
CA ASN A 132 -7.02 -14.28 -4.59
C ASN A 132 -5.66 -13.97 -5.21
N ASN A 133 -5.13 -12.78 -4.95
CA ASN A 133 -3.77 -12.44 -5.36
C ASN A 133 -2.75 -13.07 -4.42
N LEU A 134 -1.74 -13.68 -4.98
CA LEU A 134 -0.54 -14.08 -4.27
C LEU A 134 0.51 -12.96 -4.42
N TYR A 135 0.93 -12.38 -3.32
CA TYR A 135 2.04 -11.44 -3.29
C TYR A 135 3.34 -12.17 -3.01
N LYS A 136 4.31 -12.00 -3.91
CA LYS A 136 5.66 -12.54 -3.77
C LYS A 136 6.63 -11.39 -3.51
N MET A 137 7.43 -11.50 -2.45
CA MET A 137 8.49 -10.55 -2.16
C MET A 137 9.62 -10.71 -3.19
N GLU A 138 9.92 -9.64 -3.92
CA GLU A 138 10.98 -9.63 -4.93
C GLU A 138 12.25 -8.95 -4.42
N ALA A 139 12.12 -7.87 -3.68
CA ALA A 139 13.27 -7.15 -3.10
C ALA A 139 12.87 -6.41 -1.83
N THR A 140 13.84 -6.21 -0.95
CA THR A 140 13.69 -5.44 0.30
C THR A 140 14.71 -4.30 0.31
N TYR A 141 14.26 -3.12 0.69
CA TYR A 141 15.08 -1.91 0.77
C TYR A 141 15.10 -1.41 2.22
N PRO A 142 16.16 -1.75 2.98
CA PRO A 142 16.30 -1.29 4.36
C PRO A 142 16.40 0.23 4.43
N MET A 143 15.80 0.80 5.47
CA MET A 143 15.87 2.23 5.75
C MET A 143 16.89 2.51 6.84
N LEU A 144 17.47 3.73 6.81
CA LEU A 144 18.42 4.17 7.82
C LEU A 144 17.68 4.47 9.12
N LEU A 145 18.14 3.84 10.20
CA LEU A 145 17.71 4.22 11.54
C LEU A 145 18.24 5.63 11.85
N SER A 146 17.34 6.49 12.30
CA SER A 146 17.67 7.84 12.70
C SER A 146 18.07 7.91 14.19
#